data_2ff310a57e36c53edddac086e6a42ed7
#
_entry.id   2ff310a57e36c53edddac086e6a42ed7
#
_cell.length_a   1.000
_cell.length_b   1.000
_cell.length_c   1.000
_cell.angle_alpha   90.00
_cell.angle_beta   90.00
_cell.angle_gamma   90.00
#
_symmetry.space_group_name_H-M   'P 1'
#
loop_
_entity.id
_entity.type
_entity.pdbx_description
1 polymer ?
#
loop_
_entity_poly.entity_id
_entity_poly.type
_entity_poly.pdbx_seq_one_letter_code
_entity_poly.pdbx_strand_id
1 'polypeptide(L)'
;DNEEKDWLGVHATRMNAHLIKTVFKKYAHPRINKNPQTKEDLKKEFKDEEKIMIAAGWRPGWSTDYVAAVLAERFGSKKIINLSNIEYLYDRDPNATFGAKKIKEISWKDFRKIVGDKWDPGMSAPFDPIASKLAQELELEVAIIGGYGLENIKKYINGEEFQGSVIR
;
A
#
# COMPACT_ATOMS: atom_id res chain seq x y z
N ASP A 1 20.74 1.47 -14.98
CA ASP A 1 20.70 0.23 -14.18
C ASP A 1 19.42 0.14 -13.35
N ASN A 2 19.26 -0.87 -12.53
CA ASN A 2 18.03 -1.06 -11.73
C ASN A 2 17.90 -0.03 -10.61
N GLU A 3 19.00 0.44 -10.04
CA GLU A 3 18.98 1.47 -9.02
C GLU A 3 18.46 2.81 -9.56
N GLU A 4 18.88 3.17 -10.77
CA GLU A 4 18.40 4.39 -11.44
C GLU A 4 16.90 4.31 -11.77
N LYS A 5 16.39 3.13 -12.21
CA LYS A 5 14.96 2.90 -12.42
C LYS A 5 14.18 3.08 -11.10
N ASP A 6 14.69 2.55 -10.01
CA ASP A 6 14.08 2.71 -8.68
C ASP A 6 14.06 4.18 -8.26
N TRP A 7 15.15 4.92 -8.47
CA TRP A 7 15.18 6.35 -8.19
C TRP A 7 14.14 7.12 -9.00
N LEU A 8 13.94 6.80 -10.28
CA LEU A 8 12.87 7.41 -11.07
C LEU A 8 11.49 7.13 -10.45
N GLY A 9 11.24 5.89 -10.05
CA GLY A 9 10.02 5.50 -9.35
C GLY A 9 9.84 6.28 -8.03
N VAL A 10 10.87 6.34 -7.21
CA VAL A 10 10.86 7.10 -5.95
C VAL A 10 10.53 8.58 -6.20
N HIS A 11 11.15 9.21 -7.19
CA HIS A 11 10.87 10.62 -7.52
C HIS A 11 9.45 10.82 -8.07
N ALA A 12 8.94 9.91 -8.89
CA ALA A 12 7.56 9.96 -9.37
C ALA A 12 6.56 9.90 -8.20
N THR A 13 6.77 9.00 -7.23
CA THR A 13 5.91 8.94 -6.03
C THR A 13 5.99 10.21 -5.19
N ARG A 14 7.16 10.85 -5.09
CA ARG A 14 7.33 12.13 -4.37
C ARG A 14 6.57 13.27 -5.06
N MET A 15 6.58 13.32 -6.39
CA MET A 15 5.75 14.28 -7.14
C MET A 15 4.27 14.07 -6.88
N ASN A 16 3.79 12.83 -6.96
CA ASN A 16 2.41 12.47 -6.66
C ASN A 16 2.02 12.82 -5.21
N ALA A 17 2.92 12.58 -4.25
CA ALA A 17 2.70 12.95 -2.86
C ALA A 17 2.51 14.48 -2.69
N HIS A 18 3.25 15.31 -3.42
CA HIS A 18 3.04 16.76 -3.44
C HIS A 18 1.67 17.14 -4.00
N LEU A 19 1.22 16.47 -5.08
CA LEU A 19 -0.10 16.68 -5.66
C LEU A 19 -1.20 16.35 -4.64
N ILE A 20 -1.15 15.16 -4.03
CA ILE A 20 -2.09 14.73 -3.00
C ILE A 20 -2.10 15.69 -1.81
N LYS A 21 -0.92 16.13 -1.35
CA LYS A 21 -0.80 17.12 -0.28
C LYS A 21 -1.51 18.44 -0.64
N THR A 22 -1.45 18.86 -1.90
CA THR A 22 -2.14 20.08 -2.34
C THR A 22 -3.65 19.93 -2.26
N VAL A 23 -4.18 18.76 -2.61
CA VAL A 23 -5.62 18.45 -2.49
C VAL A 23 -6.08 18.49 -1.03
N PHE A 24 -5.30 17.90 -0.12
CA PHE A 24 -5.64 17.79 1.30
C PHE A 24 -5.03 18.90 2.17
N LYS A 25 -4.59 19.99 1.59
CA LYS A 25 -3.79 21.07 2.22
C LYS A 25 -4.23 21.42 3.64
N LYS A 26 -5.51 21.51 3.90
CA LYS A 26 -6.06 21.90 5.22
C LYS A 26 -5.85 20.81 6.29
N TYR A 27 -5.87 19.55 5.88
CA TYR A 27 -5.85 18.39 6.77
C TYR A 27 -4.53 17.62 6.74
N ALA A 28 -3.68 17.90 5.74
CA ALA A 28 -2.43 17.21 5.57
C ALA A 28 -1.32 17.86 6.40
N HIS A 29 -0.52 17.00 7.06
CA HIS A 29 0.72 17.43 7.68
C HIS A 29 1.61 18.17 6.65
N PRO A 30 2.26 19.30 6.99
CA PRO A 30 2.99 20.13 6.03
C PRO A 30 4.20 19.43 5.40
N ARG A 31 4.82 18.47 6.10
CA ARG A 31 5.94 17.69 5.58
C ARG A 31 5.44 16.36 4.96
N ILE A 32 6.02 15.99 3.82
CA ILE A 32 5.84 14.66 3.22
C ILE A 32 6.87 13.73 3.86
N ASN A 33 6.42 12.60 4.40
CA ASN A 33 7.31 11.58 4.93
C ASN A 33 8.02 10.85 3.78
N LYS A 34 9.34 10.94 3.75
CA LYS A 34 10.23 10.30 2.77
C LYS A 34 11.11 9.22 3.39
N ASN A 35 11.00 9.02 4.69
CA ASN A 35 11.73 8.01 5.44
C ASN A 35 10.81 7.37 6.49
N PRO A 36 10.24 6.19 6.21
CA PRO A 36 9.32 5.54 7.14
C PRO A 36 10.00 5.09 8.42
N GLN A 37 11.34 4.99 8.43
CA GLN A 37 12.15 4.59 9.58
C GLN A 37 12.75 5.76 10.35
N THR A 38 12.26 7.00 10.15
CA THR A 38 12.73 8.15 10.95
C THR A 38 12.61 7.85 12.44
N LYS A 39 13.55 8.35 13.25
CA LYS A 39 13.49 8.22 14.71
C LYS A 39 12.49 9.18 15.37
N GLU A 40 12.01 10.16 14.62
CA GLU A 40 11.05 11.15 15.10
C GLU A 40 9.69 10.48 15.40
N ASP A 41 9.03 10.93 16.46
CA ASP A 41 7.67 10.48 16.79
C ASP A 41 6.68 11.21 15.89
N LEU A 42 6.34 10.57 14.77
CA LEU A 42 5.46 11.14 13.77
C LEU A 42 4.08 11.53 14.33
N LYS A 43 3.62 10.87 15.40
CA LYS A 43 2.32 11.18 16.02
C LYS A 43 2.32 12.52 16.75
N LYS A 44 3.45 12.89 17.34
CA LYS A 44 3.60 14.15 18.08
C LYS A 44 3.77 15.37 17.18
N GLU A 45 4.01 15.16 15.89
CA GLU A 45 4.22 16.25 14.94
C GLU A 45 2.92 16.86 14.42
N PHE A 46 1.78 16.18 14.60
CA PHE A 46 0.48 16.65 14.11
C PHE A 46 -0.07 17.80 14.97
N LYS A 47 -0.54 18.85 14.31
CA LYS A 47 -1.36 19.90 14.92
C LYS A 47 -2.84 19.50 14.92
N ASP A 48 -3.67 20.21 15.67
CA ASP A 48 -5.07 19.84 15.92
C ASP A 48 -5.91 19.60 14.65
N GLU A 49 -5.69 20.35 13.59
CA GLU A 49 -6.41 20.21 12.31
C GLU A 49 -5.79 19.16 11.37
N GLU A 50 -4.54 18.78 11.59
CA GLU A 50 -3.84 17.86 10.74
C GLU A 50 -4.26 16.41 11.04
N LYS A 51 -4.80 15.70 10.07
CA LYS A 51 -5.33 14.34 10.21
C LYS A 51 -4.67 13.34 9.24
N ILE A 52 -3.89 13.83 8.27
CA ILE A 52 -3.38 13.04 7.17
C ILE A 52 -1.85 13.20 7.09
N MET A 53 -1.11 12.12 7.27
CA MET A 53 0.30 12.05 6.89
C MET A 53 0.41 11.55 5.46
N ILE A 54 1.07 12.32 4.60
CA ILE A 54 1.37 11.89 3.25
C ILE A 54 2.82 11.39 3.22
N ALA A 55 3.00 10.19 2.69
CA ALA A 55 4.28 9.57 2.51
C ALA A 55 4.59 9.32 1.02
N ALA A 56 5.85 9.06 0.72
CA ALA A 56 6.31 8.77 -0.64
C ALA A 56 7.37 7.66 -0.61
N GLY A 57 7.80 7.21 -1.78
CA GLY A 57 8.88 6.26 -1.93
C GLY A 57 10.12 6.65 -1.13
N TRP A 58 10.69 5.69 -0.46
CA TRP A 58 11.82 5.88 0.43
C TRP A 58 13.14 5.96 -0.33
N ARG A 59 13.65 4.81 -0.76
CA ARG A 59 14.93 4.64 -1.45
C ARG A 59 14.91 3.40 -2.35
N PRO A 60 15.84 3.21 -3.27
CA PRO A 60 15.96 2.00 -4.07
C PRO A 60 15.93 0.73 -3.24
N GLY A 61 15.34 -0.32 -3.80
CA GLY A 61 15.18 -1.62 -3.16
C GLY A 61 13.96 -1.75 -2.24
N TRP A 62 13.13 -0.69 -2.09
CA TRP A 62 11.97 -0.70 -1.21
C TRP A 62 10.73 -0.15 -1.92
N SER A 63 9.67 -0.94 -1.95
CA SER A 63 8.40 -0.54 -2.55
C SER A 63 7.62 0.45 -1.67
N THR A 64 6.61 1.07 -2.25
CA THR A 64 5.64 1.86 -1.48
C THR A 64 4.75 1.00 -0.58
N ASP A 65 4.55 -0.27 -0.91
CA ASP A 65 3.84 -1.23 -0.05
C ASP A 65 4.62 -1.48 1.24
N TYR A 66 5.94 -1.63 1.14
CA TYR A 66 6.80 -1.75 2.32
C TYR A 66 6.76 -0.47 3.18
N VAL A 67 6.81 0.70 2.54
CA VAL A 67 6.67 1.98 3.23
C VAL A 67 5.33 2.04 3.99
N ALA A 68 4.24 1.60 3.36
CA ALA A 68 2.92 1.57 3.99
C ALA A 68 2.88 0.61 5.19
N ALA A 69 3.49 -0.58 5.09
CA ALA A 69 3.54 -1.54 6.20
C ALA A 69 4.32 -0.99 7.41
N VAL A 70 5.50 -0.38 7.17
CA VAL A 70 6.28 0.27 8.24
C VAL A 70 5.51 1.42 8.88
N LEU A 71 4.82 2.24 8.10
CA LEU A 71 4.02 3.34 8.63
C LEU A 71 2.79 2.82 9.39
N ALA A 72 2.15 1.74 8.93
CA ALA A 72 1.05 1.11 9.65
C ALA A 72 1.49 0.69 11.06
N GLU A 73 2.65 0.01 11.18
CA GLU A 73 3.24 -0.33 12.47
C GLU A 73 3.45 0.91 13.35
N ARG A 74 4.10 1.93 12.81
CA ARG A 74 4.45 3.16 13.55
C ARG A 74 3.24 3.95 14.02
N PHE A 75 2.19 3.98 13.22
CA PHE A 75 0.92 4.63 13.61
C PHE A 75 0.00 3.72 14.42
N GLY A 76 0.35 2.44 14.59
CA GLY A 76 -0.47 1.44 15.28
C GLY A 76 -1.73 1.08 14.51
N SER A 77 -1.71 1.24 13.18
CA SER A 77 -2.77 0.76 12.30
C SER A 77 -2.66 -0.74 12.10
N LYS A 78 -3.77 -1.44 12.11
CA LYS A 78 -3.83 -2.86 11.73
C LYS A 78 -4.34 -3.07 10.30
N LYS A 79 -4.66 -1.98 9.59
CA LYS A 79 -5.25 -2.05 8.25
C LYS A 79 -4.48 -1.19 7.26
N ILE A 80 -4.31 -1.74 6.05
CA ILE A 80 -3.81 -1.05 4.87
C ILE A 80 -4.84 -1.20 3.76
N ILE A 81 -5.12 -0.12 3.03
CA ILE A 81 -5.91 -0.16 1.80
C ILE A 81 -4.95 0.08 0.63
N ASN A 82 -4.83 -0.92 -0.22
CA ASN A 82 -4.11 -0.80 -1.49
C ASN A 82 -5.11 -0.51 -2.61
N LEU A 83 -5.10 0.72 -3.09
CA LEU A 83 -5.90 1.12 -4.25
C LEU A 83 -5.16 0.73 -5.52
N SER A 84 -5.70 -0.25 -6.22
CA SER A 84 -5.06 -0.91 -7.35
C SER A 84 -5.80 -0.69 -8.66
N ASN A 85 -5.17 -1.04 -9.77
CA ASN A 85 -5.80 -1.16 -11.08
C ASN A 85 -6.55 -2.49 -11.26
N ILE A 86 -6.48 -3.41 -10.28
CA ILE A 86 -7.28 -4.63 -10.24
C ILE A 86 -8.36 -4.52 -9.16
N GLU A 87 -9.52 -5.10 -9.42
CA GLU A 87 -10.63 -5.11 -8.44
C GLU A 87 -10.47 -6.21 -7.38
N TYR A 88 -9.88 -7.34 -7.77
CA TYR A 88 -9.72 -8.52 -6.92
C TYR A 88 -8.36 -9.17 -7.14
N LEU A 89 -7.91 -9.91 -6.15
CA LEU A 89 -6.90 -10.93 -6.35
C LEU A 89 -7.48 -12.11 -7.14
N TYR A 90 -6.62 -12.80 -7.88
CA TYR A 90 -6.97 -13.98 -8.65
C TYR A 90 -6.01 -15.11 -8.35
N ASP A 91 -6.49 -16.35 -8.53
CA ASP A 91 -5.67 -17.56 -8.36
C ASP A 91 -4.58 -17.69 -9.44
N ARG A 92 -4.72 -16.95 -10.55
CA ARG A 92 -3.80 -16.85 -11.68
C ARG A 92 -4.08 -15.57 -12.45
N ASP A 93 -3.19 -15.18 -13.37
CA ASP A 93 -3.39 -13.97 -14.17
C ASP A 93 -4.66 -14.07 -15.03
N PRO A 94 -5.67 -13.22 -14.79
CA PRO A 94 -6.92 -13.24 -15.55
C PRO A 94 -6.76 -12.81 -17.01
N ASN A 95 -5.67 -12.10 -17.35
CA ASN A 95 -5.38 -11.68 -18.72
C ASN A 95 -4.70 -12.78 -19.52
N ALA A 96 -3.96 -13.66 -18.85
CA ALA A 96 -3.21 -14.74 -19.48
C ALA A 96 -3.98 -16.07 -19.48
N THR A 97 -4.95 -16.25 -18.58
CA THR A 97 -5.59 -17.55 -18.36
C THR A 97 -7.11 -17.43 -18.26
N PHE A 98 -7.82 -18.11 -19.19
CA PHE A 98 -9.27 -18.21 -19.10
C PHE A 98 -9.69 -18.96 -17.82
N GLY A 99 -10.73 -18.46 -17.15
CA GLY A 99 -11.29 -19.12 -15.95
C GLY A 99 -10.54 -18.79 -14.65
N ALA A 100 -9.74 -17.74 -14.61
CA ALA A 100 -9.16 -17.23 -13.37
C ALA A 100 -10.26 -16.90 -12.35
N LYS A 101 -10.10 -17.39 -11.12
CA LYS A 101 -11.10 -17.23 -10.05
C LYS A 101 -10.73 -16.07 -9.14
N LYS A 102 -11.71 -15.20 -8.85
CA LYS A 102 -11.58 -14.14 -7.86
C LYS A 102 -11.37 -14.72 -6.46
N ILE A 103 -10.42 -14.18 -5.74
CA ILE A 103 -10.17 -14.52 -4.34
C ILE A 103 -10.68 -13.36 -3.49
N LYS A 104 -11.74 -13.56 -2.71
CA LYS A 104 -12.28 -12.53 -1.82
C LYS A 104 -11.45 -12.39 -0.54
N GLU A 105 -10.93 -13.49 -0.03
CA GLU A 105 -10.11 -13.54 1.19
C GLU A 105 -9.03 -14.60 1.06
N ILE A 106 -7.83 -14.30 1.56
CA ILE A 106 -6.68 -15.20 1.51
C ILE A 106 -5.77 -14.97 2.73
N SER A 107 -5.18 -16.07 3.24
CA SER A 107 -4.18 -15.96 4.29
C SER A 107 -2.86 -15.39 3.76
N TRP A 108 -2.09 -14.70 4.61
CA TRP A 108 -0.72 -14.29 4.24
C TRP A 108 0.13 -15.44 3.77
N LYS A 109 0.03 -16.60 4.43
CA LYS A 109 0.76 -17.82 4.05
C LYS A 109 0.48 -18.24 2.62
N ASP A 110 -0.78 -18.19 2.18
CA ASP A 110 -1.16 -18.63 0.83
C ASP A 110 -0.92 -17.53 -0.20
N PHE A 111 -1.12 -16.27 0.15
CA PHE A 111 -0.78 -15.14 -0.70
C PHE A 111 0.72 -15.10 -1.04
N ARG A 112 1.59 -15.31 -0.06
CA ARG A 112 3.04 -15.38 -0.27
C ARG A 112 3.47 -16.54 -1.19
N LYS A 113 2.72 -17.64 -1.26
CA LYS A 113 2.98 -18.70 -2.25
C LYS A 113 2.72 -18.20 -3.68
N ILE A 114 1.78 -17.27 -3.86
CA ILE A 114 1.44 -16.69 -5.17
C ILE A 114 2.50 -15.68 -5.61
N VAL A 115 2.90 -14.76 -4.72
CA VAL A 115 3.81 -13.65 -5.08
C VAL A 115 5.29 -13.98 -4.88
N GLY A 116 5.61 -15.04 -4.11
CA GLY A 116 6.98 -15.42 -3.79
C GLY A 116 7.61 -14.59 -2.69
N ASP A 117 8.94 -14.70 -2.54
CA ASP A 117 9.71 -14.06 -1.48
C ASP A 117 10.76 -13.04 -2.00
N LYS A 118 10.85 -12.87 -3.32
CA LYS A 118 11.82 -11.97 -3.95
C LYS A 118 11.10 -10.83 -4.63
N TRP A 119 11.63 -9.64 -4.46
CA TRP A 119 11.18 -8.47 -5.17
C TRP A 119 12.20 -8.07 -6.25
N ASP A 120 11.70 -7.77 -7.43
CA ASP A 120 12.49 -7.23 -8.53
C ASP A 120 11.92 -5.86 -8.96
N PRO A 121 12.77 -4.88 -9.30
CA PRO A 121 12.34 -3.58 -9.79
C PRO A 121 11.41 -3.69 -11.01
N GLY A 122 10.20 -3.09 -10.89
CA GLY A 122 9.18 -3.16 -11.93
C GLY A 122 8.31 -4.42 -11.88
N MET A 123 8.45 -5.26 -10.87
CA MET A 123 7.56 -6.39 -10.64
C MET A 123 6.11 -5.91 -10.46
N SER A 124 5.20 -6.50 -11.23
CA SER A 124 3.76 -6.26 -11.10
C SER A 124 3.14 -7.31 -10.18
N ALA A 125 3.25 -7.12 -8.87
CA ALA A 125 2.54 -7.92 -7.88
C ALA A 125 1.43 -7.09 -7.25
N PRO A 126 0.29 -7.70 -6.85
CA PRO A 126 -0.79 -6.99 -6.17
C PRO A 126 -0.37 -6.35 -4.84
N PHE A 127 0.60 -6.96 -4.17
CA PHE A 127 1.30 -6.45 -2.99
C PHE A 127 2.69 -7.08 -2.97
N ASP A 128 3.70 -6.28 -2.70
CA ASP A 128 5.12 -6.62 -2.77
C ASP A 128 5.48 -7.81 -1.87
N PRO A 129 6.32 -8.78 -2.32
CA PRO A 129 6.74 -9.94 -1.52
C PRO A 129 7.41 -9.59 -0.19
N ILE A 130 8.27 -8.55 -0.16
CA ILE A 130 8.97 -8.14 1.07
C ILE A 130 7.99 -7.44 2.02
N ALA A 131 7.13 -6.58 1.49
CA ALA A 131 6.04 -5.97 2.25
C ALA A 131 5.06 -7.02 2.79
N SER A 132 4.77 -8.06 2.00
CA SER A 132 3.92 -9.18 2.41
C SER A 132 4.48 -9.96 3.60
N LYS A 133 5.79 -10.18 3.63
CA LYS A 133 6.44 -10.80 4.79
C LYS A 133 6.31 -9.94 6.03
N LEU A 134 6.60 -8.65 5.92
CA LEU A 134 6.47 -7.69 7.02
C LEU A 134 5.02 -7.59 7.50
N ALA A 135 4.06 -7.49 6.58
CA ALA A 135 2.64 -7.40 6.92
C ALA A 135 2.14 -8.65 7.66
N GLN A 136 2.62 -9.84 7.27
CA GLN A 136 2.35 -11.08 7.99
C GLN A 136 2.93 -11.07 9.40
N GLU A 137 4.18 -10.64 9.58
CA GLU A 137 4.86 -10.56 10.88
C GLU A 137 4.17 -9.57 11.83
N LEU A 138 3.59 -8.50 11.28
CA LEU A 138 2.87 -7.45 12.03
C LEU A 138 1.37 -7.76 12.19
N GLU A 139 0.88 -8.87 11.65
CA GLU A 139 -0.53 -9.24 11.64
C GLU A 139 -1.42 -8.12 11.06
N LEU A 140 -1.00 -7.55 9.93
CA LEU A 140 -1.77 -6.53 9.23
C LEU A 140 -2.82 -7.15 8.32
N GLU A 141 -3.98 -6.50 8.23
CA GLU A 141 -4.97 -6.73 7.20
C GLU A 141 -4.68 -5.80 6.01
N VAL A 142 -4.57 -6.35 4.80
CA VAL A 142 -4.43 -5.57 3.57
C VAL A 142 -5.62 -5.80 2.67
N ALA A 143 -6.36 -4.75 2.37
CA ALA A 143 -7.44 -4.78 1.39
C ALA A 143 -6.92 -4.32 0.03
N ILE A 144 -7.10 -5.13 -1.00
CA ILE A 144 -6.87 -4.78 -2.41
C ILE A 144 -8.21 -4.35 -2.98
N ILE A 145 -8.30 -3.10 -3.40
CA ILE A 145 -9.55 -2.48 -3.88
C ILE A 145 -9.25 -1.75 -5.19
N GLY A 146 -10.13 -1.90 -6.18
CA GLY A 146 -10.05 -1.11 -7.42
C GLY A 146 -10.10 0.39 -7.12
N GLY A 147 -9.15 1.16 -7.67
CA GLY A 147 -9.02 2.60 -7.40
C GLY A 147 -10.14 3.47 -8.01
N TYR A 148 -11.13 2.86 -8.63
CA TYR A 148 -12.25 3.54 -9.28
C TYR A 148 -13.49 3.49 -8.38
N GLY A 149 -13.89 4.61 -7.81
CA GLY A 149 -15.13 4.71 -7.04
C GLY A 149 -14.93 4.79 -5.53
N LEU A 150 -15.11 5.99 -5.00
CA LEU A 150 -14.95 6.28 -3.57
C LEU A 150 -15.95 5.54 -2.68
N GLU A 151 -17.13 5.22 -3.20
CA GLU A 151 -18.18 4.53 -2.42
C GLU A 151 -17.76 3.12 -1.99
N ASN A 152 -17.02 2.41 -2.84
CA ASN A 152 -16.52 1.08 -2.49
C ASN A 152 -15.45 1.13 -1.38
N ILE A 153 -14.61 2.16 -1.41
CA ILE A 153 -13.61 2.41 -0.35
C ILE A 153 -14.32 2.74 0.97
N LYS A 154 -15.37 3.58 0.93
CA LYS A 154 -16.17 3.90 2.12
C LYS A 154 -16.81 2.66 2.73
N LYS A 155 -17.36 1.76 1.91
CA LYS A 155 -17.92 0.49 2.38
C LYS A 155 -16.91 -0.31 3.17
N TYR A 156 -15.69 -0.49 2.64
CA TYR A 156 -14.64 -1.19 3.36
C TYR A 156 -14.28 -0.50 4.69
N ILE A 157 -14.12 0.82 4.68
CA ILE A 157 -13.82 1.60 5.90
C ILE A 157 -14.90 1.44 6.97
N ASN A 158 -16.17 1.40 6.55
CA ASN A 158 -17.33 1.24 7.43
C ASN A 158 -17.57 -0.23 7.86
N GLY A 159 -16.81 -1.19 7.36
CA GLY A 159 -17.03 -2.62 7.64
C GLY A 159 -18.22 -3.22 6.91
N GLU A 160 -18.68 -2.59 5.84
CA GLU A 160 -19.75 -3.07 4.97
C GLU A 160 -19.22 -4.02 3.89
N GLU A 161 -20.09 -4.77 3.23
CA GLU A 161 -19.68 -5.60 2.09
C GLU A 161 -19.19 -4.71 0.95
N PHE A 162 -17.98 -5.01 0.45
CA PHE A 162 -17.30 -4.25 -0.59
C PHE A 162 -16.78 -5.16 -1.72
N GLN A 163 -16.42 -4.55 -2.84
CA GLN A 163 -15.77 -5.22 -3.96
C GLN A 163 -14.26 -5.13 -3.79
N GLY A 164 -13.60 -6.26 -3.54
CA GLY A 164 -12.18 -6.32 -3.30
C GLY A 164 -11.73 -7.64 -2.70
N SER A 165 -10.47 -7.71 -2.36
CA SER A 165 -9.85 -8.85 -1.68
C SER A 165 -9.22 -8.44 -0.37
N VAL A 166 -9.24 -9.32 0.62
CA VAL A 166 -8.58 -9.13 1.91
C VAL A 166 -7.50 -10.18 2.08
N ILE A 167 -6.32 -9.74 2.52
CA ILE A 167 -5.19 -10.59 2.92
C ILE A 167 -5.02 -10.43 4.43
N ARG A 168 -5.07 -11.52 5.19
CA ARG A 168 -4.91 -11.52 6.65
C ARG A 168 -4.44 -12.84 7.25
#